data_4f4c52a760a8c535fadc3cdd270e94c0
#
_entry.id   4f4c52a760a8c535fadc3cdd270e94c0
#
_cell.length_a   1.000
_cell.length_b   1.000
_cell.length_c   1.000
_cell.angle_alpha   90.00
_cell.angle_beta   90.00
_cell.angle_gamma   90.00
#
_symmetry.space_group_name_H-M   'P 1'
#
loop_
_entity.id
_entity.type
_entity.pdbx_description
1 polymer ?
#
loop_
_entity_poly.entity_id
_entity_poly.type
_entity_poly.pdbx_seq_one_letter_code
_entity_poly.pdbx_strand_id
1 'polypeptide(L)'
;GWEGCFFQAGSCPGTCTHVWNYAQTVANLFPRLEQNMRETEFLRETDGQGKMNFRAKIQLEGKPWDMYPAVDGQLGSILRVYREWKISGDDDFLKKIWNQVVSALEFSASYWDSNQDCVLDGQQHNTYDIEFYGVNSLGNSIYYAALKAGAEMAEYLGEHERSQKWRSMEQAGCKRMDEMLFNGEYYRQVTDGDIDEYKYQYGEGCLSDQLLGQTLAHLYGLGHLFPEDHVKSAVFAIYKYNFKERMGSHKSLQRGYAYQDEPGLLLCSWPSGGRPKQPFVYSDEVWTGIEYQVAAGLIYEGFLQEGLEIVRAVRSRYDGYKRNPFNEVECGNHYARSMASWGVLNALSGLQVDLPHNSVTISPKVNQDCFSSFYSTGTEWGICRQFKDQSGALIQSFEALYHAD
;
A
#
# COMPACT_ATOMS: atom_id res chain seq x y z
N GLY A 1 -13.85 -1.63 -11.24
CA GLY A 1 -13.06 -2.85 -11.11
C GLY A 1 -13.70 -3.86 -10.18
N TRP A 2 -13.25 -5.10 -10.26
CA TRP A 2 -13.60 -6.18 -9.34
C TRP A 2 -12.35 -6.57 -8.56
N GLU A 3 -12.48 -6.81 -7.28
CA GLU A 3 -11.34 -7.20 -6.45
C GLU A 3 -11.05 -8.70 -6.47
N GLY A 4 -11.91 -9.51 -7.07
CA GLY A 4 -11.79 -10.95 -7.27
C GLY A 4 -13.10 -11.53 -7.76
N CYS A 5 -13.09 -12.79 -8.18
CA CYS A 5 -14.24 -13.46 -8.80
C CYS A 5 -14.49 -14.84 -8.21
N PHE A 6 -15.74 -15.13 -7.84
CA PHE A 6 -16.30 -16.47 -7.83
C PHE A 6 -16.84 -16.81 -9.22
N PHE A 7 -17.24 -18.06 -9.44
CA PHE A 7 -17.75 -18.52 -10.74
C PHE A 7 -18.90 -17.70 -11.30
N GLN A 8 -19.73 -17.12 -10.44
CA GLN A 8 -20.96 -16.43 -10.82
C GLN A 8 -21.04 -14.99 -10.32
N ALA A 9 -20.07 -14.54 -9.52
CA ALA A 9 -20.09 -13.22 -8.93
C ALA A 9 -18.68 -12.78 -8.57
N GLY A 10 -18.47 -11.50 -8.27
CA GLY A 10 -17.27 -11.01 -7.63
C GLY A 10 -17.12 -11.49 -6.18
N SER A 11 -15.95 -11.34 -5.59
CA SER A 11 -15.70 -11.64 -4.18
C SER A 11 -16.57 -10.80 -3.25
N CYS A 12 -16.89 -9.57 -3.66
CA CYS A 12 -17.92 -8.74 -3.07
C CYS A 12 -18.52 -7.77 -4.10
N PRO A 13 -19.72 -7.20 -3.85
CA PRO A 13 -20.34 -6.27 -4.78
C PRO A 13 -19.57 -4.94 -4.78
N GLY A 14 -19.01 -4.57 -5.91
CA GLY A 14 -18.25 -3.33 -6.09
C GLY A 14 -16.74 -3.50 -5.90
N THR A 15 -16.06 -2.38 -5.76
CA THR A 15 -14.60 -2.27 -5.66
C THR A 15 -14.24 -1.62 -4.34
N CYS A 16 -13.62 -2.40 -3.44
CA CYS A 16 -13.15 -1.86 -2.16
C CYS A 16 -11.90 -1.00 -2.36
N THR A 17 -11.95 0.24 -1.93
CA THR A 17 -10.85 1.20 -2.05
C THR A 17 -9.57 0.71 -1.39
N HIS A 18 -9.69 0.10 -0.21
CA HIS A 18 -8.56 -0.42 0.57
C HIS A 18 -7.86 -1.63 -0.10
N VAL A 19 -8.59 -2.49 -0.80
CA VAL A 19 -7.99 -3.62 -1.54
C VAL A 19 -7.13 -3.11 -2.70
N TRP A 20 -7.58 -2.08 -3.40
CA TRP A 20 -6.87 -1.51 -4.54
C TRP A 20 -5.62 -0.72 -4.16
N ASN A 21 -5.39 -0.42 -2.89
CA ASN A 21 -4.13 0.17 -2.42
C ASN A 21 -2.91 -0.71 -2.74
N TYR A 22 -3.10 -2.03 -2.73
CA TYR A 22 -2.03 -3.00 -3.01
C TYR A 22 -1.78 -3.17 -4.52
N ALA A 23 -2.79 -2.91 -5.37
CA ALA A 23 -2.72 -3.16 -6.80
C ALA A 23 -1.81 -2.15 -7.51
N GLN A 24 -0.62 -2.60 -7.91
CA GLN A 24 0.35 -1.77 -8.64
C GLN A 24 0.34 -2.04 -10.16
N THR A 25 -0.08 -3.23 -10.58
CA THR A 25 0.01 -3.66 -11.98
C THR A 25 -0.81 -2.79 -12.92
N VAL A 26 -2.04 -2.44 -12.55
CA VAL A 26 -2.96 -1.72 -13.46
C VAL A 26 -2.43 -0.31 -13.76
N ALA A 27 -1.91 0.39 -12.77
CA ALA A 27 -1.34 1.72 -12.97
C ALA A 27 -0.13 1.72 -13.93
N ASN A 28 0.67 0.66 -13.90
CA ASN A 28 1.85 0.53 -14.74
C ASN A 28 1.54 0.02 -16.16
N LEU A 29 0.47 -0.77 -16.35
CA LEU A 29 0.13 -1.32 -17.65
C LEU A 29 -1.05 -0.63 -18.34
N PHE A 30 -1.99 -0.08 -17.57
CA PHE A 30 -3.23 0.51 -18.05
C PHE A 30 -3.55 1.81 -17.31
N PRO A 31 -2.68 2.84 -17.37
CA PRO A 31 -2.77 4.05 -16.55
C PRO A 31 -4.11 4.79 -16.69
N ARG A 32 -4.67 4.87 -17.90
CA ARG A 32 -5.99 5.49 -18.12
C ARG A 32 -7.13 4.76 -17.43
N LEU A 33 -7.01 3.44 -17.26
CA LEU A 33 -8.00 2.66 -16.51
C LEU A 33 -7.96 3.00 -15.02
N GLU A 34 -6.76 3.16 -14.44
CA GLU A 34 -6.59 3.62 -13.06
C GLU A 34 -7.10 5.05 -12.88
N GLN A 35 -6.78 5.98 -13.77
CA GLN A 35 -7.32 7.34 -13.73
C GLN A 35 -8.86 7.33 -13.72
N ASN A 36 -9.51 6.52 -14.56
CA ASN A 36 -10.96 6.38 -14.57
C ASN A 36 -11.50 5.84 -13.22
N MET A 37 -10.79 4.91 -12.59
CA MET A 37 -11.15 4.42 -11.25
C MET A 37 -11.05 5.55 -10.22
N ARG A 38 -9.99 6.37 -10.26
CA ARG A 38 -9.84 7.55 -9.37
C ARG A 38 -10.95 8.57 -9.61
N GLU A 39 -11.28 8.87 -10.86
CA GLU A 39 -12.41 9.75 -11.17
C GLU A 39 -13.72 9.21 -10.58
N THR A 40 -13.97 7.93 -10.68
CA THR A 40 -15.16 7.30 -10.08
C THR A 40 -15.16 7.46 -8.56
N GLU A 41 -14.05 7.21 -7.89
CA GLU A 41 -13.94 7.33 -6.43
C GLU A 41 -14.14 8.78 -5.97
N PHE A 42 -13.47 9.74 -6.61
CA PHE A 42 -13.51 11.14 -6.16
C PHE A 42 -14.73 11.92 -6.64
N LEU A 43 -15.20 11.71 -7.89
CA LEU A 43 -16.31 12.49 -8.44
C LEU A 43 -17.70 11.88 -8.15
N ARG A 44 -17.75 10.59 -7.77
CA ARG A 44 -19.01 9.88 -7.56
C ARG A 44 -19.15 9.33 -6.15
N GLU A 45 -18.13 8.68 -5.64
CA GLU A 45 -18.19 7.96 -4.35
C GLU A 45 -17.74 8.82 -3.16
N THR A 46 -17.29 10.05 -3.41
CA THR A 46 -16.95 11.05 -2.39
C THR A 46 -18.06 12.09 -2.31
N ASP A 47 -18.58 12.35 -1.13
CA ASP A 47 -19.62 13.33 -0.89
C ASP A 47 -19.09 14.78 -0.80
N GLY A 48 -20.01 15.75 -0.67
CA GLY A 48 -19.63 17.17 -0.59
C GLY A 48 -18.86 17.56 0.67
N GLN A 49 -18.73 16.68 1.64
CA GLN A 49 -17.92 16.88 2.87
C GLN A 49 -16.56 16.18 2.80
N GLY A 50 -16.30 15.42 1.74
CA GLY A 50 -15.07 14.67 1.53
C GLY A 50 -15.10 13.23 2.07
N LYS A 51 -16.24 12.73 2.56
CA LYS A 51 -16.39 11.34 2.97
C LYS A 51 -16.47 10.45 1.73
N MET A 52 -15.53 9.52 1.60
CA MET A 52 -15.51 8.54 0.51
C MET A 52 -16.15 7.22 0.96
N ASN A 53 -17.07 6.67 0.17
CA ASN A 53 -17.55 5.31 0.38
C ASN A 53 -16.39 4.33 0.29
N PHE A 54 -16.26 3.40 1.25
CA PHE A 54 -15.15 2.44 1.21
C PHE A 54 -15.22 1.49 0.01
N ARG A 55 -16.39 1.41 -0.66
CA ARG A 55 -16.63 0.54 -1.81
C ARG A 55 -17.43 1.27 -2.90
N ALA A 56 -16.89 1.29 -4.11
CA ALA A 56 -17.61 1.79 -5.27
C ALA A 56 -18.60 0.74 -5.79
N LYS A 57 -19.83 1.15 -6.06
CA LYS A 57 -20.88 0.30 -6.64
C LYS A 57 -20.54 -0.05 -8.09
N ILE A 58 -20.63 -1.35 -8.48
CA ILE A 58 -20.31 -1.80 -9.84
C ILE A 58 -21.25 -1.20 -10.89
N GLN A 59 -22.56 -1.16 -10.63
CA GLN A 59 -23.50 -0.49 -11.52
C GLN A 59 -23.45 1.01 -11.24
N LEU A 60 -22.78 1.75 -12.11
CA LEU A 60 -22.60 3.20 -11.95
C LEU A 60 -23.85 4.02 -12.26
N GLU A 61 -24.88 3.42 -12.85
CA GLU A 61 -26.18 4.05 -13.01
C GLU A 61 -26.92 4.11 -11.67
N GLY A 62 -27.50 5.26 -11.35
CA GLY A 62 -28.20 5.48 -10.09
C GLY A 62 -27.29 6.04 -8.99
N LYS A 63 -27.82 6.11 -7.77
CA LYS A 63 -27.12 6.73 -6.63
C LYS A 63 -26.02 5.81 -6.10
N PRO A 64 -24.88 6.37 -5.67
CA PRO A 64 -23.90 5.66 -4.85
C PRO A 64 -24.53 5.05 -3.60
N TRP A 65 -23.88 4.06 -3.01
CA TRP A 65 -24.22 3.64 -1.67
C TRP A 65 -23.87 4.73 -0.66
N ASP A 66 -24.54 4.76 0.47
CA ASP A 66 -24.13 5.57 1.61
C ASP A 66 -23.40 4.64 2.61
N MET A 67 -22.09 4.62 2.50
CA MET A 67 -21.23 3.77 3.32
C MET A 67 -20.28 4.64 4.15
N TYR A 68 -19.79 4.08 5.25
CA TYR A 68 -18.70 4.70 6.00
C TYR A 68 -17.37 4.60 5.23
N PRO A 69 -16.41 5.49 5.51
CA PRO A 69 -15.11 5.44 4.86
C PRO A 69 -14.21 4.39 5.52
N ALA A 70 -13.31 3.76 4.73
CA ALA A 70 -12.18 3.03 5.25
C ALA A 70 -10.98 3.96 5.34
N VAL A 71 -10.26 3.96 6.47
CA VAL A 71 -9.14 4.86 6.70
C VAL A 71 -8.04 4.66 5.66
N ASP A 72 -7.63 3.42 5.47
CA ASP A 72 -6.62 3.04 4.48
C ASP A 72 -7.14 3.18 3.04
N GLY A 73 -8.43 2.96 2.82
CA GLY A 73 -9.08 3.11 1.52
C GLY A 73 -9.10 4.55 1.04
N GLN A 74 -9.64 5.47 1.85
CA GLN A 74 -9.75 6.89 1.48
C GLN A 74 -8.39 7.55 1.33
N LEU A 75 -7.50 7.37 2.30
CA LEU A 75 -6.15 7.95 2.27
C LEU A 75 -5.28 7.32 1.17
N GLY A 76 -5.40 6.01 0.97
CA GLY A 76 -4.72 5.33 -0.12
C GLY A 76 -5.24 5.73 -1.51
N SER A 77 -6.53 6.12 -1.64
CA SER A 77 -7.04 6.69 -2.89
C SER A 77 -6.36 8.02 -3.24
N ILE A 78 -6.07 8.87 -2.24
CA ILE A 78 -5.29 10.11 -2.42
C ILE A 78 -3.87 9.79 -2.90
N LEU A 79 -3.20 8.82 -2.29
CA LEU A 79 -1.88 8.34 -2.72
C LEU A 79 -1.90 7.82 -4.17
N ARG A 80 -2.97 7.14 -4.57
CA ARG A 80 -3.11 6.65 -5.94
C ARG A 80 -3.34 7.78 -6.95
N VAL A 81 -4.04 8.88 -6.57
CA VAL A 81 -4.08 10.09 -7.43
C VAL A 81 -2.69 10.62 -7.69
N TYR A 82 -1.87 10.73 -6.63
CA TYR A 82 -0.48 11.16 -6.77
C TYR A 82 0.31 10.23 -7.69
N ARG A 83 0.19 8.91 -7.53
CA ARG A 83 0.83 7.91 -8.40
C ARG A 83 0.42 8.08 -9.87
N GLU A 84 -0.88 8.15 -10.17
CA GLU A 84 -1.40 8.29 -11.53
C GLU A 84 -0.91 9.60 -12.17
N TRP A 85 -0.90 10.69 -11.42
CA TRP A 85 -0.37 11.96 -11.90
C TRP A 85 1.15 11.87 -12.18
N LYS A 86 1.93 11.32 -11.26
CA LYS A 86 3.39 11.15 -11.45
C LYS A 86 3.72 10.26 -12.65
N ILE A 87 3.00 9.17 -12.84
CA ILE A 87 3.22 8.23 -13.94
C ILE A 87 2.79 8.82 -15.28
N SER A 88 1.71 9.60 -15.34
CA SER A 88 1.13 10.09 -16.59
C SER A 88 1.57 11.51 -16.98
N GLY A 89 1.90 12.35 -16.01
CA GLY A 89 2.09 13.78 -16.24
C GLY A 89 0.80 14.52 -16.62
N ASP A 90 -0.37 13.90 -16.36
CA ASP A 90 -1.68 14.43 -16.76
C ASP A 90 -2.19 15.46 -15.74
N ASP A 91 -1.87 16.71 -15.99
CA ASP A 91 -2.30 17.85 -15.16
C ASP A 91 -3.81 18.10 -15.23
N ASP A 92 -4.44 17.79 -16.36
CA ASP A 92 -5.89 17.96 -16.50
C ASP A 92 -6.63 16.95 -15.65
N PHE A 93 -6.15 15.72 -15.57
CA PHE A 93 -6.65 14.71 -14.63
C PHE A 93 -6.54 15.20 -13.19
N LEU A 94 -5.35 15.67 -12.77
CA LEU A 94 -5.14 16.17 -11.41
C LEU A 94 -6.08 17.34 -11.08
N LYS A 95 -6.14 18.37 -11.95
CA LYS A 95 -6.99 19.55 -11.76
C LYS A 95 -8.47 19.18 -11.70
N LYS A 96 -8.91 18.20 -12.48
CA LYS A 96 -10.31 17.76 -12.55
C LYS A 96 -10.84 17.25 -11.21
N ILE A 97 -10.00 16.53 -10.43
CA ILE A 97 -10.41 15.89 -9.17
C ILE A 97 -9.84 16.56 -7.92
N TRP A 98 -9.04 17.63 -8.10
CA TRP A 98 -8.27 18.24 -7.02
C TRP A 98 -9.12 18.70 -5.83
N ASN A 99 -10.23 19.37 -6.08
CA ASN A 99 -11.12 19.85 -5.00
C ASN A 99 -11.63 18.71 -4.12
N GLN A 100 -11.94 17.55 -4.72
CA GLN A 100 -12.38 16.36 -4.00
C GLN A 100 -11.24 15.71 -3.23
N VAL A 101 -10.02 15.70 -3.78
CA VAL A 101 -8.81 15.25 -3.07
C VAL A 101 -8.59 16.09 -1.81
N VAL A 102 -8.67 17.42 -1.96
CA VAL A 102 -8.56 18.36 -0.82
C VAL A 102 -9.63 18.05 0.22
N SER A 103 -10.90 17.98 -0.18
CA SER A 103 -12.01 17.70 0.75
C SER A 103 -11.84 16.35 1.45
N ALA A 104 -11.39 15.32 0.74
CA ALA A 104 -11.18 13.99 1.31
C ALA A 104 -10.04 13.97 2.36
N LEU A 105 -8.96 14.72 2.11
CA LEU A 105 -7.86 14.82 3.07
C LEU A 105 -8.23 15.65 4.31
N GLU A 106 -8.96 16.75 4.12
CA GLU A 106 -9.49 17.56 5.21
C GLU A 106 -10.54 16.81 6.05
N PHE A 107 -11.42 16.05 5.40
CA PHE A 107 -12.33 15.14 6.08
C PHE A 107 -11.56 14.13 6.95
N SER A 108 -10.55 13.49 6.40
CA SER A 108 -9.74 12.49 7.13
C SER A 108 -9.11 13.09 8.39
N ALA A 109 -8.52 14.29 8.27
CA ALA A 109 -7.93 15.02 9.38
C ALA A 109 -8.95 15.44 10.47
N SER A 110 -10.22 15.64 10.11
CA SER A 110 -11.26 16.03 11.08
C SER A 110 -12.01 14.84 11.67
N TYR A 111 -12.13 13.75 10.91
CA TYR A 111 -12.95 12.60 11.29
C TYR A 111 -12.20 11.58 12.15
N TRP A 112 -10.91 11.33 11.86
CA TRP A 112 -10.08 10.39 12.59
C TRP A 112 -9.04 11.02 13.52
N ASP A 113 -8.79 12.34 13.42
CA ASP A 113 -7.93 13.14 14.29
C ASP A 113 -8.76 14.25 14.94
N SER A 114 -9.69 13.85 15.83
CA SER A 114 -10.67 14.78 16.42
C SER A 114 -10.05 15.79 17.39
N ASN A 115 -8.92 15.44 18.00
CA ASN A 115 -8.16 16.30 18.92
C ASN A 115 -7.13 17.19 18.20
N GLN A 116 -6.98 17.02 16.88
CA GLN A 116 -6.10 17.81 15.99
C GLN A 116 -4.61 17.75 16.39
N ASP A 117 -4.17 16.59 16.83
CA ASP A 117 -2.78 16.37 17.21
C ASP A 117 -1.93 15.73 16.12
N CYS A 118 -2.49 15.58 14.92
CA CYS A 118 -1.91 14.98 13.73
C CYS A 118 -1.74 13.45 13.83
N VAL A 119 -2.49 12.78 14.73
CA VAL A 119 -2.49 11.32 14.88
C VAL A 119 -3.92 10.81 14.78
N LEU A 120 -4.16 9.84 13.91
CA LEU A 120 -5.47 9.21 13.81
C LEU A 120 -5.66 8.21 14.95
N ASP A 121 -6.73 8.38 15.74
CA ASP A 121 -6.97 7.60 16.96
C ASP A 121 -8.37 6.99 17.09
N GLY A 122 -9.35 7.46 16.35
CA GLY A 122 -10.74 7.02 16.45
C GLY A 122 -11.00 5.58 15.97
N GLN A 123 -12.27 5.32 15.65
CA GLN A 123 -12.71 4.07 15.02
C GLN A 123 -12.31 4.06 13.55
N GLN A 124 -11.50 3.09 13.13
CA GLN A 124 -10.88 3.04 11.82
C GLN A 124 -11.23 1.73 11.10
N HIS A 125 -12.24 1.78 10.23
CA HIS A 125 -12.51 0.69 9.29
C HIS A 125 -11.35 0.53 8.30
N ASN A 126 -10.97 -0.69 7.96
CA ASN A 126 -9.77 -0.97 7.19
C ASN A 126 -9.87 -2.27 6.36
N THR A 127 -8.78 -2.61 5.68
CA THR A 127 -8.68 -3.75 4.76
C THR A 127 -8.99 -5.13 5.37
N TYR A 128 -9.04 -5.23 6.69
CA TYR A 128 -9.42 -6.46 7.38
C TYR A 128 -10.94 -6.58 7.62
N ASP A 129 -11.75 -5.69 7.05
CA ASP A 129 -13.21 -5.62 7.23
C ASP A 129 -13.61 -5.54 8.72
N ILE A 130 -12.81 -4.89 9.52
CA ILE A 130 -12.99 -4.66 10.95
C ILE A 130 -12.62 -3.23 11.32
N GLU A 131 -12.88 -2.88 12.58
CA GLU A 131 -12.52 -1.59 13.14
C GLU A 131 -11.28 -1.72 14.02
N PHE A 132 -10.20 -1.00 13.68
CA PHE A 132 -9.15 -0.72 14.66
C PHE A 132 -9.54 0.51 15.47
N TYR A 133 -9.27 0.46 16.76
CA TYR A 133 -9.51 1.54 17.72
C TYR A 133 -8.19 2.08 18.25
N GLY A 134 -8.15 3.39 18.52
CA GLY A 134 -6.95 4.04 19.01
C GLY A 134 -5.86 4.18 17.95
N VAL A 135 -4.65 4.47 18.38
CA VAL A 135 -3.53 4.77 17.49
C VAL A 135 -2.94 3.48 16.94
N ASN A 136 -2.89 3.36 15.62
CA ASN A 136 -2.26 2.23 14.92
C ASN A 136 -1.42 2.70 13.74
N SER A 137 -0.40 1.94 13.42
CA SER A 137 0.57 2.31 12.38
C SER A 137 0.06 2.10 10.96
N LEU A 138 -0.90 1.18 10.73
CA LEU A 138 -1.50 0.98 9.40
C LEU A 138 -2.18 2.28 8.91
N GLY A 139 -3.17 2.78 9.65
CA GLY A 139 -3.91 4.00 9.29
C GLY A 139 -3.01 5.24 9.26
N ASN A 140 -2.17 5.41 10.28
CA ASN A 140 -1.32 6.58 10.42
C ASN A 140 -0.20 6.64 9.37
N SER A 141 0.44 5.53 9.01
CA SER A 141 1.47 5.56 7.96
C SER A 141 0.90 5.97 6.60
N ILE A 142 -0.31 5.51 6.25
CA ILE A 142 -0.99 5.92 5.02
C ILE A 142 -1.41 7.39 5.10
N TYR A 143 -1.84 7.86 6.27
CA TYR A 143 -2.20 9.28 6.48
C TYR A 143 -1.03 10.21 6.19
N TYR A 144 0.14 9.93 6.76
CA TYR A 144 1.32 10.77 6.52
C TYR A 144 1.81 10.70 5.07
N ALA A 145 1.76 9.53 4.46
CA ALA A 145 2.04 9.40 3.03
C ALA A 145 1.06 10.25 2.19
N ALA A 146 -0.25 10.23 2.53
CA ALA A 146 -1.27 11.02 1.84
C ALA A 146 -1.09 12.54 2.06
N LEU A 147 -0.72 12.96 3.28
CA LEU A 147 -0.38 14.37 3.58
C LEU A 147 0.83 14.84 2.75
N LYS A 148 1.88 14.02 2.68
CA LYS A 148 3.09 14.33 1.90
C LYS A 148 2.79 14.42 0.41
N ALA A 149 2.06 13.44 -0.14
CA ALA A 149 1.61 13.44 -1.53
C ALA A 149 0.69 14.64 -1.85
N GLY A 150 -0.27 14.91 -0.96
CA GLY A 150 -1.15 16.08 -1.07
C GLY A 150 -0.38 17.40 -1.06
N ALA A 151 0.63 17.51 -0.19
CA ALA A 151 1.47 18.70 -0.12
C ALA A 151 2.27 18.91 -1.41
N GLU A 152 2.79 17.86 -2.05
CA GLU A 152 3.49 17.96 -3.33
C GLU A 152 2.54 18.38 -4.48
N MET A 153 1.35 17.78 -4.53
CA MET A 153 0.32 18.16 -5.50
C MET A 153 -0.13 19.63 -5.31
N ALA A 154 -0.34 20.06 -4.06
CA ALA A 154 -0.71 21.45 -3.72
C ALA A 154 0.39 22.44 -4.14
N GLU A 155 1.65 22.11 -3.86
CA GLU A 155 2.80 22.93 -4.26
C GLU A 155 2.85 23.13 -5.78
N TYR A 156 2.71 22.03 -6.53
CA TYR A 156 2.70 22.04 -7.99
C TYR A 156 1.55 22.89 -8.56
N LEU A 157 0.37 22.85 -7.93
CA LEU A 157 -0.79 23.64 -8.32
C LEU A 157 -0.75 25.09 -7.85
N GLY A 158 0.32 25.52 -7.14
CA GLY A 158 0.48 26.87 -6.62
C GLY A 158 -0.23 27.17 -5.31
N GLU A 159 -0.74 26.16 -4.62
CA GLU A 159 -1.42 26.29 -3.32
C GLU A 159 -0.42 26.17 -2.16
N HIS A 160 0.54 27.08 -2.08
CA HIS A 160 1.70 27.01 -1.18
C HIS A 160 1.31 26.97 0.31
N GLU A 161 0.29 27.71 0.74
CA GLU A 161 -0.17 27.69 2.14
C GLU A 161 -0.70 26.30 2.55
N ARG A 162 -1.43 25.64 1.66
CA ARG A 162 -1.95 24.29 1.86
C ARG A 162 -0.80 23.28 1.88
N SER A 163 0.13 23.39 0.96
CA SER A 163 1.34 22.56 0.93
C SER A 163 2.09 22.64 2.26
N GLN A 164 2.35 23.85 2.75
CA GLN A 164 3.06 24.06 4.01
C GLN A 164 2.28 23.50 5.21
N LYS A 165 0.96 23.70 5.25
CA LYS A 165 0.09 23.15 6.31
C LYS A 165 0.23 21.61 6.37
N TRP A 166 0.06 20.93 5.23
CA TRP A 166 0.09 19.47 5.19
C TRP A 166 1.49 18.90 5.46
N ARG A 167 2.57 19.56 5.01
CA ARG A 167 3.95 19.19 5.39
C ARG A 167 4.17 19.30 6.91
N SER A 168 3.65 20.36 7.52
CA SER A 168 3.76 20.52 8.98
C SER A 168 3.00 19.44 9.74
N MET A 169 1.80 19.08 9.27
CA MET A 169 1.00 18.01 9.87
C MET A 169 1.69 16.65 9.72
N GLU A 170 2.23 16.35 8.53
CA GLU A 170 2.98 15.12 8.26
C GLU A 170 4.17 14.99 9.20
N GLN A 171 5.03 16.02 9.30
CA GLN A 171 6.22 15.98 10.14
C GLN A 171 5.89 15.84 11.64
N ALA A 172 4.89 16.58 12.11
CA ALA A 172 4.47 16.50 13.52
C ALA A 172 3.87 15.13 13.84
N GLY A 173 3.00 14.62 12.97
CA GLY A 173 2.34 13.34 13.14
C GLY A 173 3.29 12.15 13.05
N CYS A 174 4.19 12.13 12.05
CA CYS A 174 5.22 11.07 11.94
C CYS A 174 6.04 10.95 13.22
N LYS A 175 6.53 12.08 13.72
CA LYS A 175 7.33 12.10 14.95
C LYS A 175 6.52 11.57 16.14
N ARG A 176 5.29 12.05 16.32
CA ARG A 176 4.45 11.66 17.46
C ARG A 176 4.07 10.19 17.40
N MET A 177 3.63 9.69 16.24
CA MET A 177 3.30 8.28 16.07
C MET A 177 4.52 7.37 16.31
N ASP A 178 5.68 7.75 15.82
CA ASP A 178 6.92 7.01 16.04
C ASP A 178 7.25 6.90 17.54
N GLU A 179 7.19 8.01 18.26
CA GLU A 179 7.40 8.05 19.73
C GLU A 179 6.37 7.21 20.51
N MET A 180 5.12 7.12 20.04
CA MET A 180 4.04 6.40 20.72
C MET A 180 4.06 4.89 20.43
N LEU A 181 4.33 4.49 19.18
CA LEU A 181 4.09 3.13 18.72
C LEU A 181 5.34 2.29 18.53
N PHE A 182 6.51 2.89 18.26
CA PHE A 182 7.73 2.12 18.09
C PHE A 182 8.20 1.55 19.42
N ASN A 183 8.24 0.21 19.52
CA ASN A 183 8.60 -0.47 20.76
C ASN A 183 10.08 -0.80 20.90
N GLY A 184 10.92 -0.27 19.99
CA GLY A 184 12.35 -0.58 19.88
C GLY A 184 12.68 -1.61 18.80
N GLU A 185 11.67 -2.26 18.22
CA GLU A 185 11.86 -3.25 17.15
C GLU A 185 10.83 -3.13 16.04
N TYR A 186 9.55 -2.86 16.37
CA TYR A 186 8.45 -2.69 15.42
C TYR A 186 7.34 -1.79 15.97
N TYR A 187 6.36 -1.43 15.14
CA TYR A 187 5.24 -0.58 15.53
C TYR A 187 4.06 -1.41 16.03
N ARG A 188 3.56 -1.05 17.21
CA ARG A 188 2.41 -1.67 17.86
C ARG A 188 1.14 -0.83 17.70
N GLN A 189 0.03 -1.26 18.30
CA GLN A 189 -1.21 -0.50 18.44
C GLN A 189 -1.39 -0.09 19.90
N VAL A 190 -1.92 1.12 20.12
CA VAL A 190 -2.29 1.62 21.45
C VAL A 190 -3.76 2.02 21.42
N THR A 191 -4.55 1.47 22.34
CA THR A 191 -5.96 1.80 22.54
C THR A 191 -6.18 2.65 23.79
N ASP A 192 -7.29 3.37 23.84
CA ASP A 192 -7.72 4.04 25.05
C ASP A 192 -8.30 3.01 26.03
N GLY A 193 -7.57 2.70 27.11
CA GLY A 193 -7.97 1.70 28.10
C GLY A 193 -7.53 0.27 27.77
N ASP A 194 -8.27 -0.72 28.30
CA ASP A 194 -7.93 -2.13 28.13
C ASP A 194 -8.27 -2.60 26.71
N ILE A 195 -7.28 -3.11 25.99
CA ILE A 195 -7.46 -3.63 24.62
C ILE A 195 -8.50 -4.74 24.52
N ASP A 196 -8.71 -5.51 25.58
CA ASP A 196 -9.69 -6.59 25.61
C ASP A 196 -11.15 -6.09 25.68
N GLU A 197 -11.38 -4.79 25.87
CA GLU A 197 -12.71 -4.17 25.71
C GLU A 197 -13.08 -3.97 24.23
N TYR A 198 -12.09 -3.99 23.34
CA TYR A 198 -12.28 -3.87 21.89
C TYR A 198 -12.08 -5.20 21.18
N LYS A 199 -13.03 -5.59 20.33
CA LYS A 199 -12.89 -6.80 19.52
C LYS A 199 -11.91 -6.59 18.37
N TYR A 200 -11.17 -7.65 18.04
CA TYR A 200 -10.41 -7.76 16.80
C TYR A 200 -9.23 -6.79 16.67
N GLN A 201 -8.58 -6.47 17.78
CA GLN A 201 -7.37 -5.64 17.81
C GLN A 201 -6.09 -6.47 17.71
N TYR A 202 -4.95 -5.81 17.44
CA TYR A 202 -3.65 -6.51 17.44
C TYR A 202 -2.73 -6.08 18.58
N GLY A 203 -2.88 -4.90 19.17
CA GLY A 203 -2.13 -4.44 20.34
C GLY A 203 -0.61 -4.57 20.19
N GLU A 204 0.02 -5.41 21.01
CA GLU A 204 1.46 -5.69 20.97
C GLU A 204 1.88 -6.60 19.80
N GLY A 205 0.98 -6.93 18.87
CA GLY A 205 1.27 -7.78 17.71
C GLY A 205 2.15 -7.08 16.69
N CYS A 206 3.05 -7.86 16.07
CA CYS A 206 3.81 -7.46 14.89
C CYS A 206 2.93 -7.62 13.65
N LEU A 207 2.24 -6.56 13.24
CA LEU A 207 1.35 -6.56 12.07
C LEU A 207 2.17 -6.49 10.78
N SER A 208 1.86 -7.33 9.79
CA SER A 208 2.58 -7.31 8.50
C SER A 208 2.34 -6.02 7.69
N ASP A 209 1.18 -5.40 7.85
CA ASP A 209 0.83 -4.14 7.20
C ASP A 209 1.19 -2.88 8.01
N GLN A 210 1.89 -3.01 9.10
CA GLN A 210 2.20 -1.87 10.00
C GLN A 210 2.83 -0.66 9.30
N LEU A 211 3.51 -0.89 8.18
CA LEU A 211 4.20 0.11 7.38
C LEU A 211 3.73 0.16 5.91
N LEU A 212 2.45 -0.15 5.64
CA LEU A 212 1.91 -0.08 4.28
C LEU A 212 2.12 1.31 3.66
N GLY A 213 1.82 2.39 4.41
CA GLY A 213 2.01 3.76 3.94
C GLY A 213 3.47 4.08 3.61
N GLN A 214 4.43 3.60 4.40
CA GLN A 214 5.87 3.75 4.12
C GLN A 214 6.28 3.02 2.85
N THR A 215 5.80 1.79 2.63
CA THR A 215 6.09 1.04 1.39
C THR A 215 5.51 1.75 0.17
N LEU A 216 4.29 2.28 0.27
CA LEU A 216 3.68 3.07 -0.80
C LEU A 216 4.45 4.38 -1.04
N ALA A 217 4.96 5.03 0.01
CA ALA A 217 5.79 6.22 -0.11
C ALA A 217 7.08 5.94 -0.90
N HIS A 218 7.73 4.81 -0.66
CA HIS A 218 8.88 4.38 -1.47
C HIS A 218 8.51 4.11 -2.93
N LEU A 219 7.42 3.37 -3.17
CA LEU A 219 6.94 3.03 -4.50
C LEU A 219 6.64 4.28 -5.35
N TYR A 220 6.17 5.36 -4.72
CA TYR A 220 5.74 6.58 -5.40
C TYR A 220 6.75 7.73 -5.32
N GLY A 221 7.96 7.48 -4.80
CA GLY A 221 9.05 8.45 -4.77
C GLY A 221 8.98 9.49 -3.66
N LEU A 222 8.14 9.28 -2.65
CA LEU A 222 8.02 10.16 -1.48
C LEU A 222 9.14 9.96 -0.45
N GLY A 223 9.90 8.83 -0.52
CA GLY A 223 10.99 8.53 0.41
C GLY A 223 10.52 8.09 1.80
N HIS A 224 11.39 8.25 2.79
CA HIS A 224 11.06 7.89 4.17
C HIS A 224 10.07 8.87 4.81
N LEU A 225 9.14 8.33 5.59
CA LEU A 225 8.21 9.05 6.47
C LEU A 225 8.71 9.05 7.90
N PHE A 226 9.28 7.92 8.33
CA PHE A 226 9.78 7.68 9.68
C PHE A 226 11.30 7.54 9.69
N PRO A 227 11.96 7.54 10.87
CA PRO A 227 13.40 7.29 10.97
C PRO A 227 13.80 6.00 10.25
N GLU A 228 14.82 6.08 9.40
CA GLU A 228 15.24 4.99 8.52
C GLU A 228 15.59 3.72 9.29
N ASP A 229 16.27 3.86 10.44
CA ASP A 229 16.64 2.75 11.32
C ASP A 229 15.41 2.08 11.95
N HIS A 230 14.37 2.84 12.31
CA HIS A 230 13.11 2.30 12.81
C HIS A 230 12.34 1.57 11.70
N VAL A 231 12.28 2.13 10.49
CA VAL A 231 11.66 1.47 9.32
C VAL A 231 12.37 0.16 9.03
N LYS A 232 13.70 0.17 8.94
CA LYS A 232 14.51 -1.04 8.74
C LYS A 232 14.26 -2.11 9.80
N SER A 233 14.26 -1.69 11.07
CA SER A 233 13.99 -2.60 12.19
C SER A 233 12.60 -3.22 12.05
N ALA A 234 11.58 -2.42 11.78
CA ALA A 234 10.19 -2.87 11.72
C ALA A 234 9.91 -3.80 10.53
N VAL A 235 10.41 -3.50 9.33
CA VAL A 235 10.21 -4.41 8.18
C VAL A 235 10.97 -5.72 8.37
N PHE A 236 12.15 -5.69 9.00
CA PHE A 236 12.89 -6.91 9.34
C PHE A 236 12.19 -7.72 10.43
N ALA A 237 11.58 -7.06 11.43
CA ALA A 237 10.80 -7.72 12.46
C ALA A 237 9.57 -8.45 11.87
N ILE A 238 8.91 -7.88 10.86
CA ILE A 238 7.84 -8.57 10.14
C ILE A 238 8.34 -9.88 9.54
N TYR A 239 9.46 -9.86 8.83
CA TYR A 239 10.05 -11.08 8.27
C TYR A 239 10.41 -12.06 9.38
N LYS A 240 11.15 -11.62 10.39
CA LYS A 240 11.66 -12.43 11.51
C LYS A 240 10.56 -13.18 12.27
N TYR A 241 9.41 -12.54 12.49
CA TYR A 241 8.37 -13.07 13.37
C TYR A 241 7.20 -13.69 12.62
N ASN A 242 6.86 -13.16 11.43
CA ASN A 242 5.67 -13.58 10.70
C ASN A 242 5.98 -14.59 9.58
N PHE A 243 7.22 -14.60 9.03
CA PHE A 243 7.58 -15.57 8.00
C PHE A 243 7.79 -16.97 8.60
N LYS A 244 7.17 -17.95 7.95
CA LYS A 244 7.32 -19.38 8.29
C LYS A 244 7.82 -20.12 7.06
N GLU A 245 8.94 -20.82 7.21
CA GLU A 245 9.47 -21.70 6.16
C GLU A 245 8.52 -22.88 5.87
N ARG A 246 7.71 -23.26 6.86
CA ARG A 246 6.69 -24.31 6.77
C ARG A 246 5.54 -23.98 7.72
N MET A 247 4.32 -24.08 7.23
CA MET A 247 3.12 -23.88 8.07
C MET A 247 2.99 -24.97 9.12
N GLY A 248 3.39 -26.20 8.81
CA GLY A 248 3.38 -27.32 9.77
C GLY A 248 1.98 -27.57 10.33
N SER A 249 1.84 -27.47 11.66
CA SER A 249 0.58 -27.60 12.38
C SER A 249 -0.17 -26.28 12.59
N HIS A 250 0.30 -25.18 11.98
CA HIS A 250 -0.35 -23.89 12.08
C HIS A 250 -1.79 -23.96 11.54
N LYS A 251 -2.70 -23.28 12.22
CA LYS A 251 -4.12 -23.24 11.85
C LYS A 251 -4.59 -21.79 11.85
N SER A 252 -5.29 -21.41 10.81
CA SER A 252 -6.05 -20.17 10.75
C SER A 252 -7.42 -20.35 11.35
N LEU A 253 -7.99 -19.28 11.94
CA LEU A 253 -9.31 -19.32 12.54
C LEU A 253 -10.42 -19.43 11.49
N GLN A 254 -10.26 -18.85 10.31
CA GLN A 254 -11.29 -18.84 9.27
C GLN A 254 -10.82 -19.53 7.98
N ARG A 255 -9.81 -18.98 7.31
CA ARG A 255 -9.41 -19.41 5.97
C ARG A 255 -7.94 -19.80 5.97
N GLY A 256 -7.57 -20.79 5.19
CA GLY A 256 -6.19 -21.19 4.99
C GLY A 256 -5.79 -21.04 3.53
N TYR A 257 -4.68 -20.38 3.28
CA TYR A 257 -4.12 -20.16 1.95
C TYR A 257 -2.70 -20.70 1.78
N ALA A 258 -2.10 -21.17 2.88
CA ALA A 258 -0.85 -21.92 2.91
C ALA A 258 -0.96 -23.04 3.96
N TYR A 259 -0.45 -24.24 3.64
CA TYR A 259 -0.68 -25.46 4.43
C TYR A 259 0.58 -26.31 4.55
N GLN A 260 0.71 -27.06 5.64
CA GLN A 260 1.69 -28.13 5.85
C GLN A 260 3.13 -27.73 5.56
N ASP A 261 3.70 -28.20 4.45
CA ASP A 261 5.07 -27.93 4.02
C ASP A 261 5.26 -26.61 3.26
N GLU A 262 4.16 -25.89 3.02
CA GLU A 262 4.21 -24.61 2.32
C GLU A 262 4.75 -23.51 3.24
N PRO A 263 5.63 -22.64 2.72
CA PRO A 263 6.03 -21.42 3.41
C PRO A 263 4.98 -20.33 3.28
N GLY A 264 4.99 -19.34 4.19
CA GLY A 264 4.10 -18.19 4.11
C GLY A 264 4.37 -17.14 5.18
N LEU A 265 3.91 -15.91 4.94
CA LEU A 265 4.00 -14.80 5.87
C LEU A 265 2.64 -14.58 6.55
N LEU A 266 2.57 -14.75 7.86
CA LEU A 266 1.37 -14.48 8.64
C LEU A 266 1.04 -12.99 8.65
N LEU A 267 -0.25 -12.66 8.77
CA LEU A 267 -0.68 -11.26 8.89
C LEU A 267 -0.25 -10.62 10.20
N CYS A 268 -0.20 -11.39 11.29
CA CYS A 268 0.25 -10.89 12.59
C CYS A 268 0.75 -12.02 13.47
N SER A 269 1.76 -11.72 14.29
CA SER A 269 2.21 -12.59 15.38
C SER A 269 2.46 -11.78 16.64
N TRP A 270 2.58 -12.46 17.78
CA TRP A 270 2.83 -11.85 19.08
C TRP A 270 4.11 -12.42 19.70
N PRO A 271 5.29 -12.02 19.20
CA PRO A 271 6.57 -12.62 19.60
C PRO A 271 6.89 -12.41 21.07
N SER A 272 6.44 -11.30 21.65
CA SER A 272 6.64 -10.94 23.06
C SER A 272 5.44 -11.25 23.96
N GLY A 273 4.43 -11.97 23.42
CA GLY A 273 3.14 -12.15 24.12
C GLY A 273 2.20 -10.97 23.92
N GLY A 274 1.16 -10.87 24.78
CA GLY A 274 0.18 -9.78 24.69
C GLY A 274 -0.86 -9.97 23.57
N ARG A 275 -1.06 -11.20 23.08
CA ARG A 275 -2.16 -11.48 22.14
C ARG A 275 -3.50 -11.20 22.80
N PRO A 276 -4.35 -10.32 22.23
CA PRO A 276 -5.67 -10.03 22.77
C PRO A 276 -6.53 -11.29 22.88
N LYS A 277 -7.49 -11.31 23.80
CA LYS A 277 -8.45 -12.43 23.91
C LYS A 277 -9.26 -12.66 22.64
N GLN A 278 -9.56 -11.57 21.94
CA GLN A 278 -10.23 -11.59 20.64
C GLN A 278 -9.39 -10.82 19.62
N PRO A 279 -8.30 -11.40 19.09
CA PRO A 279 -7.47 -10.76 18.08
C PRO A 279 -8.25 -10.61 16.78
N PHE A 280 -7.77 -9.77 15.86
CA PHE A 280 -8.43 -9.68 14.57
C PHE A 280 -8.42 -11.02 13.85
N VAL A 281 -9.55 -11.30 13.19
CA VAL A 281 -9.92 -12.67 12.76
C VAL A 281 -9.00 -13.27 11.71
N TYR A 282 -8.25 -12.45 10.99
CA TYR A 282 -7.34 -12.87 9.93
C TYR A 282 -5.87 -12.95 10.37
N SER A 283 -5.56 -12.68 11.64
CA SER A 283 -4.18 -12.64 12.16
C SER A 283 -3.32 -13.83 11.78
N ASP A 284 -3.95 -15.01 11.74
CA ASP A 284 -3.30 -16.30 11.47
C ASP A 284 -3.28 -16.68 9.98
N GLU A 285 -3.79 -15.81 9.09
CA GLU A 285 -3.86 -16.07 7.65
C GLU A 285 -2.60 -15.62 6.92
N VAL A 286 -2.44 -16.11 5.69
CA VAL A 286 -1.38 -15.73 4.75
C VAL A 286 -2.04 -15.13 3.52
N TRP A 287 -1.84 -13.83 3.28
CA TRP A 287 -2.41 -13.13 2.13
C TRP A 287 -1.32 -12.73 1.15
N THR A 288 -1.40 -13.29 -0.05
CA THR A 288 -0.36 -13.18 -1.08
C THR A 288 -0.03 -11.74 -1.45
N GLY A 289 -1.04 -10.86 -1.52
CA GLY A 289 -0.80 -9.45 -1.82
C GLY A 289 -0.02 -8.73 -0.71
N ILE A 290 -0.27 -9.06 0.56
CA ILE A 290 0.49 -8.53 1.70
C ILE A 290 1.91 -9.10 1.71
N GLU A 291 2.09 -10.38 1.39
CA GLU A 291 3.41 -10.98 1.23
C GLU A 291 4.26 -10.21 0.20
N TYR A 292 3.70 -9.88 -0.97
CA TYR A 292 4.39 -9.09 -1.99
C TYR A 292 4.67 -7.65 -1.54
N GLN A 293 3.74 -7.03 -0.81
CA GLN A 293 3.94 -5.68 -0.27
C GLN A 293 5.10 -5.66 0.74
N VAL A 294 5.13 -6.62 1.68
CA VAL A 294 6.24 -6.76 2.64
C VAL A 294 7.56 -7.05 1.94
N ALA A 295 7.55 -7.93 0.92
CA ALA A 295 8.74 -8.22 0.13
C ALA A 295 9.29 -6.96 -0.55
N ALA A 296 8.42 -6.11 -1.12
CA ALA A 296 8.84 -4.84 -1.70
C ALA A 296 9.44 -3.90 -0.64
N GLY A 297 8.81 -3.77 0.53
CA GLY A 297 9.32 -2.98 1.66
C GLY A 297 10.72 -3.45 2.11
N LEU A 298 10.91 -4.75 2.29
CA LEU A 298 12.21 -5.34 2.62
C LEU A 298 13.29 -4.99 1.58
N ILE A 299 12.96 -5.09 0.29
CA ILE A 299 13.90 -4.77 -0.80
C ILE A 299 14.28 -3.28 -0.79
N TYR A 300 13.33 -2.38 -0.56
CA TYR A 300 13.61 -0.94 -0.43
C TYR A 300 14.58 -0.66 0.72
N GLU A 301 14.40 -1.34 1.84
CA GLU A 301 15.24 -1.17 3.04
C GLU A 301 16.57 -1.97 2.99
N GLY A 302 16.88 -2.64 1.87
CA GLY A 302 18.15 -3.32 1.65
C GLY A 302 18.16 -4.81 2.05
N PHE A 303 17.06 -5.36 2.53
CA PHE A 303 16.89 -6.78 2.86
C PHE A 303 16.47 -7.58 1.64
N LEU A 304 17.35 -7.58 0.62
CA LEU A 304 17.08 -8.18 -0.69
C LEU A 304 16.80 -9.68 -0.60
N GLN A 305 17.56 -10.42 0.18
CA GLN A 305 17.44 -11.88 0.25
C GLN A 305 16.14 -12.29 0.92
N GLU A 306 15.78 -11.62 2.01
CA GLU A 306 14.55 -11.85 2.77
C GLU A 306 13.31 -11.50 1.93
N GLY A 307 13.34 -10.38 1.20
CA GLY A 307 12.27 -10.02 0.28
C GLY A 307 12.10 -11.05 -0.84
N LEU A 308 13.19 -11.49 -1.47
CA LEU A 308 13.15 -12.52 -2.51
C LEU A 308 12.75 -13.89 -1.96
N GLU A 309 13.04 -14.20 -0.70
CA GLU A 309 12.59 -15.45 -0.06
C GLU A 309 11.06 -15.48 0.08
N ILE A 310 10.44 -14.38 0.51
CA ILE A 310 8.98 -14.25 0.52
C ILE A 310 8.41 -14.44 -0.89
N VAL A 311 9.00 -13.82 -1.91
CA VAL A 311 8.56 -13.99 -3.32
C VAL A 311 8.66 -15.45 -3.75
N ARG A 312 9.75 -16.15 -3.44
CA ARG A 312 9.91 -17.57 -3.74
C ARG A 312 8.87 -18.42 -2.98
N ALA A 313 8.59 -18.08 -1.74
CA ALA A 313 7.56 -18.72 -0.92
C ALA A 313 6.19 -18.64 -1.59
N VAL A 314 5.77 -17.45 -2.04
CA VAL A 314 4.54 -17.26 -2.80
C VAL A 314 4.56 -18.11 -4.07
N ARG A 315 5.60 -17.98 -4.90
CA ARG A 315 5.67 -18.69 -6.18
C ARG A 315 5.68 -20.20 -6.03
N SER A 316 6.26 -20.74 -4.97
CA SER A 316 6.26 -22.18 -4.68
C SER A 316 4.87 -22.74 -4.37
N ARG A 317 3.93 -21.88 -3.94
CA ARG A 317 2.52 -22.27 -3.72
C ARG A 317 1.68 -22.22 -5.01
N TYR A 318 2.11 -21.41 -6.00
CA TYR A 318 1.43 -21.19 -7.28
C TYR A 318 2.31 -21.60 -8.46
N ASP A 319 2.86 -22.80 -8.41
CA ASP A 319 3.87 -23.31 -9.33
C ASP A 319 3.28 -24.01 -10.59
N GLY A 320 1.96 -24.05 -10.69
CA GLY A 320 1.24 -24.74 -11.76
C GLY A 320 0.96 -26.22 -11.46
N TYR A 321 1.58 -26.77 -10.44
CA TYR A 321 1.31 -28.12 -9.93
C TYR A 321 0.42 -28.10 -8.70
N LYS A 322 0.78 -27.30 -7.70
CA LYS A 322 -0.01 -27.14 -6.47
C LYS A 322 -1.26 -26.29 -6.71
N ARG A 323 -1.06 -25.10 -7.31
CA ARG A 323 -2.14 -24.16 -7.65
C ARG A 323 -1.88 -23.50 -9.01
N ASN A 324 -2.95 -23.02 -9.63
CA ASN A 324 -2.87 -22.24 -10.88
C ASN A 324 -2.08 -20.94 -10.64
N PRO A 325 -0.97 -20.70 -11.38
CA PRO A 325 -0.11 -19.53 -11.21
C PRO A 325 -0.77 -18.20 -11.62
N PHE A 326 -1.90 -18.25 -12.29
CA PHE A 326 -2.68 -17.07 -12.73
C PHE A 326 -3.93 -16.82 -11.88
N ASN A 327 -4.10 -17.54 -10.77
CA ASN A 327 -5.29 -17.44 -9.93
C ASN A 327 -4.92 -17.29 -8.45
N GLU A 328 -5.01 -16.06 -7.93
CA GLU A 328 -4.95 -15.81 -6.50
C GLU A 328 -6.27 -16.20 -5.84
N VAL A 329 -6.20 -16.99 -4.77
CA VAL A 329 -7.37 -17.57 -4.11
C VAL A 329 -7.80 -16.84 -2.84
N GLU A 330 -7.12 -15.80 -2.42
CA GLU A 330 -7.56 -14.95 -1.32
C GLU A 330 -8.99 -14.46 -1.61
N CYS A 331 -9.93 -14.63 -0.70
CA CYS A 331 -11.31 -14.15 -0.80
C CYS A 331 -12.00 -14.40 -2.17
N GLY A 332 -11.77 -15.55 -2.77
CA GLY A 332 -12.31 -15.94 -4.08
C GLY A 332 -11.21 -16.27 -5.08
N ASN A 333 -11.46 -16.07 -6.38
CA ASN A 333 -10.49 -16.29 -7.44
C ASN A 333 -10.03 -14.96 -8.05
N HIS A 334 -8.81 -14.92 -8.56
CA HIS A 334 -8.24 -13.73 -9.22
C HIS A 334 -8.27 -12.47 -8.36
N TYR A 335 -7.89 -12.60 -7.09
CA TYR A 335 -8.01 -11.51 -6.13
C TYR A 335 -7.02 -10.36 -6.43
N ALA A 336 -7.54 -9.13 -6.46
CA ALA A 336 -6.81 -7.96 -6.95
C ALA A 336 -5.57 -7.61 -6.12
N ARG A 337 -5.56 -7.93 -4.81
CA ARG A 337 -4.44 -7.63 -3.91
C ARG A 337 -3.13 -8.24 -4.38
N SER A 338 -3.15 -9.38 -5.07
CA SER A 338 -1.94 -10.03 -5.62
C SER A 338 -1.20 -9.19 -6.67
N MET A 339 -1.86 -8.17 -7.25
CA MET A 339 -1.21 -7.20 -8.14
C MET A 339 -0.17 -6.33 -7.41
N ALA A 340 -0.02 -6.46 -6.10
CA ALA A 340 1.11 -5.94 -5.32
C ALA A 340 2.46 -6.49 -5.81
N SER A 341 2.46 -7.64 -6.50
CA SER A 341 3.66 -8.25 -7.10
C SER A 341 4.44 -7.30 -8.02
N TRP A 342 3.76 -6.38 -8.70
CA TRP A 342 4.43 -5.36 -9.52
C TRP A 342 5.30 -4.42 -8.67
N GLY A 343 4.92 -4.15 -7.44
CA GLY A 343 5.72 -3.38 -6.48
C GLY A 343 7.09 -4.01 -6.20
N VAL A 344 7.20 -5.34 -6.26
CA VAL A 344 8.49 -6.03 -6.15
C VAL A 344 9.39 -5.73 -7.35
N LEU A 345 8.84 -5.70 -8.57
CA LEU A 345 9.60 -5.32 -9.77
C LEU A 345 10.11 -3.88 -9.66
N ASN A 346 9.25 -2.96 -9.22
CA ASN A 346 9.63 -1.56 -9.00
C ASN A 346 10.72 -1.44 -7.90
N ALA A 347 10.60 -2.18 -6.81
CA ALA A 347 11.62 -2.19 -5.74
C ALA A 347 12.96 -2.74 -6.23
N LEU A 348 12.96 -3.81 -7.04
CA LEU A 348 14.17 -4.40 -7.60
C LEU A 348 14.87 -3.49 -8.61
N SER A 349 14.10 -2.82 -9.46
CA SER A 349 14.62 -1.87 -10.45
C SER A 349 14.95 -0.50 -9.86
N GLY A 350 14.31 -0.15 -8.74
CA GLY A 350 14.34 1.20 -8.17
C GLY A 350 13.76 2.23 -9.15
N LEU A 351 12.79 1.82 -9.98
CA LEU A 351 12.14 2.70 -10.95
C LEU A 351 11.38 3.80 -10.23
N GLN A 352 11.66 5.05 -10.62
CA GLN A 352 10.92 6.23 -10.21
C GLN A 352 10.50 7.00 -11.45
N VAL A 353 9.21 7.28 -11.55
CA VAL A 353 8.60 8.03 -12.65
C VAL A 353 8.01 9.32 -12.10
N ASP A 354 8.45 10.45 -12.67
CA ASP A 354 8.01 11.79 -12.31
C ASP A 354 7.83 12.63 -13.58
N LEU A 355 6.80 12.29 -14.36
CA LEU A 355 6.55 12.98 -15.64
C LEU A 355 6.18 14.46 -15.49
N PRO A 356 5.49 14.93 -14.43
CA PRO A 356 5.33 16.36 -14.20
C PRO A 356 6.65 17.14 -14.16
N HIS A 357 7.75 16.50 -13.76
CA HIS A 357 9.09 17.08 -13.73
C HIS A 357 10.01 16.47 -14.80
N ASN A 358 9.47 15.79 -15.81
CA ASN A 358 10.22 15.15 -16.90
C ASN A 358 11.37 14.24 -16.42
N SER A 359 11.13 13.46 -15.38
CA SER A 359 12.13 12.59 -14.77
C SER A 359 11.69 11.13 -14.77
N VAL A 360 12.56 10.25 -15.29
CA VAL A 360 12.47 8.80 -15.12
C VAL A 360 13.84 8.28 -14.73
N THR A 361 13.94 7.62 -13.60
CA THR A 361 15.22 7.13 -13.05
C THR A 361 15.10 5.69 -12.57
N ILE A 362 16.22 4.99 -12.50
CA ILE A 362 16.32 3.65 -11.90
C ILE A 362 17.43 3.61 -10.85
N SER A 363 17.26 2.78 -9.82
CA SER A 363 18.29 2.51 -8.81
C SER A 363 18.28 1.02 -8.47
N PRO A 364 18.79 0.16 -9.39
CA PRO A 364 18.67 -1.29 -9.27
C PRO A 364 19.25 -1.82 -7.97
N LYS A 365 18.54 -2.75 -7.34
CA LYS A 365 19.00 -3.45 -6.13
C LYS A 365 19.71 -4.77 -6.47
N VAL A 366 19.68 -5.18 -7.74
CA VAL A 366 20.32 -6.39 -8.27
C VAL A 366 21.13 -6.04 -9.52
N ASN A 367 22.22 -6.76 -9.76
CA ASN A 367 23.03 -6.65 -11.00
C ASN A 367 23.40 -5.19 -11.37
N GLN A 368 23.73 -4.37 -10.39
CA GLN A 368 23.90 -2.91 -10.56
C GLN A 368 24.86 -2.51 -11.68
N ASP A 369 25.86 -3.35 -11.97
CA ASP A 369 26.87 -3.10 -13.00
C ASP A 369 26.39 -3.50 -14.42
N CYS A 370 25.32 -4.29 -14.53
CA CYS A 370 24.73 -4.75 -15.78
C CYS A 370 23.26 -5.12 -15.55
N PHE A 371 22.39 -4.13 -15.46
CA PHE A 371 20.97 -4.29 -15.20
C PHE A 371 20.16 -4.01 -16.45
N SER A 372 19.08 -4.77 -16.65
CA SER A 372 18.06 -4.52 -17.67
C SER A 372 16.70 -4.97 -17.16
N SER A 373 15.69 -4.16 -17.37
CA SER A 373 14.32 -4.46 -16.96
C SER A 373 13.30 -3.75 -17.86
N PHE A 374 12.07 -4.20 -17.81
CA PHE A 374 10.91 -3.47 -18.31
C PHE A 374 10.69 -2.18 -17.50
N TYR A 375 10.27 -1.12 -18.17
CA TYR A 375 9.70 0.07 -17.54
C TYR A 375 8.44 0.52 -18.27
N SER A 376 7.59 1.25 -17.59
CA SER A 376 6.39 1.87 -18.15
C SER A 376 6.11 3.21 -17.50
N THR A 377 5.51 4.09 -18.29
CA THR A 377 4.94 5.36 -17.86
C THR A 377 3.50 5.46 -18.37
N GLY A 378 2.83 6.59 -18.16
CA GLY A 378 1.50 6.85 -18.71
C GLY A 378 1.48 7.00 -20.24
N THR A 379 2.64 7.22 -20.85
CA THR A 379 2.76 7.56 -22.28
C THR A 379 3.62 6.58 -23.08
N GLU A 380 4.44 5.75 -22.43
CA GLU A 380 5.32 4.81 -23.10
C GLU A 380 5.66 3.60 -22.22
N TRP A 381 6.16 2.55 -22.87
CA TRP A 381 6.82 1.44 -22.19
C TRP A 381 7.97 0.89 -23.02
N GLY A 382 8.94 0.28 -22.36
CA GLY A 382 10.15 -0.20 -23.01
C GLY A 382 11.12 -0.90 -22.06
N ILE A 383 12.39 -0.74 -22.34
CA ILE A 383 13.49 -1.36 -21.59
C ILE A 383 14.35 -0.27 -20.98
N CYS A 384 14.53 -0.31 -19.66
CA CYS A 384 15.54 0.47 -18.97
C CYS A 384 16.79 -0.39 -18.72
N ARG A 385 17.98 0.26 -18.81
CA ARG A 385 19.27 -0.40 -18.60
C ARG A 385 20.17 0.45 -17.72
N GLN A 386 20.99 -0.22 -16.93
CA GLN A 386 22.13 0.40 -16.23
C GLN A 386 23.36 -0.46 -16.44
N PHE A 387 24.47 0.15 -16.82
CA PHE A 387 25.75 -0.55 -17.00
C PHE A 387 26.93 0.36 -16.63
N LYS A 388 28.07 -0.23 -16.31
CA LYS A 388 29.33 0.50 -16.17
C LYS A 388 29.99 0.68 -17.54
N ASP A 389 30.41 1.89 -17.85
CA ASP A 389 31.23 2.17 -19.03
C ASP A 389 32.71 1.79 -18.79
N GLN A 390 33.55 2.03 -19.78
CA GLN A 390 34.99 1.73 -19.71
C GLN A 390 35.74 2.52 -18.64
N SER A 391 35.19 3.66 -18.20
CA SER A 391 35.74 4.47 -17.10
C SER A 391 35.26 4.01 -15.71
N GLY A 392 34.32 3.08 -15.65
CA GLY A 392 33.65 2.62 -14.43
C GLY A 392 32.45 3.50 -14.01
N ALA A 393 32.07 4.49 -14.82
CA ALA A 393 30.90 5.31 -14.55
C ALA A 393 29.60 4.54 -14.85
N LEU A 394 28.58 4.72 -14.00
CA LEU A 394 27.25 4.16 -14.22
C LEU A 394 26.51 4.98 -15.28
N ILE A 395 26.09 4.31 -16.33
CA ILE A 395 25.28 4.87 -17.43
C ILE A 395 23.88 4.25 -17.34
N GLN A 396 22.85 5.09 -17.41
CA GLN A 396 21.46 4.68 -17.52
C GLN A 396 20.92 5.02 -18.91
N SER A 397 20.09 4.15 -19.47
CA SER A 397 19.41 4.38 -20.73
C SER A 397 17.99 3.81 -20.69
N PHE A 398 17.09 4.52 -21.38
CA PHE A 398 15.69 4.13 -21.56
C PHE A 398 15.43 4.02 -23.08
N GLU A 399 14.92 2.87 -23.49
CA GLU A 399 14.58 2.57 -24.87
C GLU A 399 13.07 2.33 -24.94
N ALA A 400 12.33 3.32 -25.41
CA ALA A 400 10.90 3.16 -25.62
C ALA A 400 10.64 2.21 -26.81
N LEU A 401 9.86 1.17 -26.56
CA LEU A 401 9.41 0.22 -27.58
C LEU A 401 7.99 0.53 -28.06
N TYR A 402 7.25 1.29 -27.29
CA TYR A 402 5.90 1.72 -27.60
C TYR A 402 5.63 3.10 -26.99
N HIS A 403 4.95 3.96 -27.74
CA HIS A 403 4.40 5.22 -27.30
C HIS A 403 2.88 5.17 -27.41
N ALA A 404 2.18 5.63 -26.39
CA ALA A 404 0.73 5.82 -26.45
C ALA A 404 0.44 7.09 -27.27
N ASP A 405 -0.49 6.97 -28.24
CA ASP A 405 -0.98 8.09 -29.06
C ASP A 405 -1.85 9.05 -28.22
#